data_de856c038810011cb8856bcdd296e1b6
#
_entry.id   de856c038810011cb8856bcdd296e1b6
#
_cell.length_a   1.000
_cell.length_b   1.000
_cell.length_c   1.000
_cell.angle_alpha   90.00
_cell.angle_beta   90.00
_cell.angle_gamma   90.00
#
_symmetry.space_group_name_H-M   'P 1'
#
loop_
_entity.id
_entity.type
_entity.pdbx_description
1 polymer ?
#
loop_
_entity_poly.entity_id
_entity_poly.type
_entity_poly.pdbx_seq_one_letter_code
_entity_poly.pdbx_strand_id
1 'polypeptide(L)'
;MLARSTAEVGDRAIKMGQNLGVDVGVLQELWYAAERTGAAQEDLNLALRQMHVQLGQAVAGTGEARRYLDQLGLSAQDLARMKPEEALETLADAIGKLPTVAEKAAVSQSLFGRGAKKLGVLLDQGADGM
;
A
#
# COMPACT_ATOMS: atom_id res chain seq x y z
N MET A 1 -12.14 -20.43 19.40
CA MET A 1 -12.00 -19.93 18.03
C MET A 1 -12.11 -18.42 17.96
N LEU A 2 -13.27 -17.91 18.31
CA LEU A 2 -13.48 -16.46 18.21
C LEU A 2 -12.60 -15.67 19.17
N ALA A 3 -12.47 -16.12 20.39
CA ALA A 3 -11.63 -15.46 21.39
C ALA A 3 -10.16 -15.47 20.96
N ARG A 4 -9.72 -16.57 20.37
CA ARG A 4 -8.36 -16.70 19.87
C ARG A 4 -8.09 -15.70 18.77
N SER A 5 -9.00 -15.59 17.78
CA SER A 5 -8.78 -14.71 16.65
C SER A 5 -8.71 -13.25 17.06
N THR A 6 -9.52 -12.82 18.02
CA THR A 6 -9.51 -11.43 18.47
C THR A 6 -8.17 -11.05 19.10
N ALA A 7 -7.68 -11.89 20.02
CA ALA A 7 -6.42 -11.61 20.70
C ALA A 7 -5.22 -11.68 19.74
N GLU A 8 -5.20 -12.69 18.88
CA GLU A 8 -4.10 -12.87 17.94
C GLU A 8 -4.05 -11.74 16.90
N VAL A 9 -5.20 -11.33 16.38
CA VAL A 9 -5.27 -10.27 15.39
C VAL A 9 -4.77 -8.96 16.00
N GLY A 10 -5.19 -8.64 17.23
CA GLY A 10 -4.73 -7.44 17.91
C GLY A 10 -3.23 -7.43 18.13
N ASP A 11 -2.66 -8.57 18.58
CA ASP A 11 -1.22 -8.67 18.82
C ASP A 11 -0.44 -8.55 17.51
N ARG A 12 -0.90 -9.20 16.46
CA ARG A 12 -0.28 -9.10 15.14
C ARG A 12 -0.34 -7.68 14.60
N ALA A 13 -1.48 -7.00 14.79
CA ALA A 13 -1.64 -5.62 14.33
C ALA A 13 -0.66 -4.68 15.05
N ILE A 14 -0.45 -4.87 16.36
CA ILE A 14 0.51 -4.07 17.12
C ILE A 14 1.91 -4.25 16.56
N LYS A 15 2.34 -5.50 16.38
CA LYS A 15 3.68 -5.79 15.86
C LYS A 15 3.88 -5.28 14.45
N MET A 16 2.94 -5.50 13.57
CA MET A 16 3.03 -5.05 12.19
C MET A 16 2.95 -3.53 12.10
N GLY A 17 2.11 -2.91 12.93
CA GLY A 17 2.02 -1.46 12.99
C GLY A 17 3.35 -0.82 13.39
N GLN A 18 4.03 -1.40 14.37
CA GLN A 18 5.35 -0.93 14.79
C GLN A 18 6.38 -1.08 13.68
N ASN A 19 6.37 -2.20 12.98
CA ASN A 19 7.32 -2.48 11.90
C ASN A 19 7.08 -1.61 10.68
N LEU A 20 5.83 -1.30 10.37
CA LEU A 20 5.46 -0.54 9.18
C LEU A 20 5.29 0.95 9.46
N GLY A 21 5.29 1.35 10.72
CA GLY A 21 5.04 2.74 11.10
C GLY A 21 3.58 3.15 10.94
N VAL A 22 2.66 2.19 10.92
CA VAL A 22 1.23 2.44 10.75
C VAL A 22 0.51 2.31 12.08
N ASP A 23 -0.44 3.19 12.34
CA ASP A 23 -1.30 3.10 13.53
C ASP A 23 -2.08 1.78 13.51
N VAL A 24 -2.18 1.14 14.68
CA VAL A 24 -2.81 -0.18 14.81
C VAL A 24 -4.25 -0.16 14.30
N GLY A 25 -5.02 0.84 14.66
CA GLY A 25 -6.42 0.95 14.22
C GLY A 25 -6.53 1.10 12.72
N VAL A 26 -5.67 1.92 12.12
CA VAL A 26 -5.64 2.12 10.67
C VAL A 26 -5.22 0.84 9.97
N LEU A 27 -4.22 0.12 10.50
CA LEU A 27 -3.79 -1.13 9.91
C LEU A 27 -4.92 -2.17 9.90
N GLN A 28 -5.68 -2.24 10.99
CA GLN A 28 -6.82 -3.15 11.06
C GLN A 28 -7.91 -2.77 10.05
N GLU A 29 -8.16 -1.48 9.86
CA GLU A 29 -9.11 -1.00 8.85
C GLU A 29 -8.65 -1.36 7.44
N LEU A 30 -7.36 -1.20 7.17
CA LEU A 30 -6.80 -1.56 5.87
C LEU A 30 -6.87 -3.07 5.63
N TRP A 31 -6.59 -3.87 6.64
CA TRP A 31 -6.72 -5.32 6.54
C TRP A 31 -8.17 -5.73 6.23
N TYR A 32 -9.12 -5.08 6.88
CA TYR A 32 -10.53 -5.35 6.62
C TYR A 32 -10.91 -5.00 5.19
N ALA A 33 -10.49 -3.84 4.70
CA ALA A 33 -10.75 -3.42 3.33
C ALA A 33 -10.11 -4.38 2.33
N ALA A 34 -8.87 -4.81 2.58
CA ALA A 34 -8.17 -5.76 1.71
C ALA A 34 -8.88 -7.10 1.66
N GLU A 35 -9.34 -7.61 2.79
CA GLU A 35 -10.07 -8.87 2.85
C GLU A 35 -11.38 -8.81 2.05
N ARG A 36 -12.06 -7.68 2.09
CA ARG A 36 -13.28 -7.49 1.31
C ARG A 36 -13.06 -7.53 -0.19
N THR A 37 -11.85 -7.23 -0.64
CA THR A 37 -11.49 -7.29 -2.06
C THR A 37 -10.81 -8.62 -2.44
N GLY A 38 -10.74 -9.56 -1.51
CA GLY A 38 -10.16 -10.88 -1.75
C GLY A 38 -8.68 -10.99 -1.46
N ALA A 39 -8.06 -9.96 -0.91
CA ALA A 39 -6.65 -9.99 -0.55
C ALA A 39 -6.46 -10.47 0.89
N ALA A 40 -5.34 -11.10 1.17
CA ALA A 40 -4.97 -11.51 2.51
C ALA A 40 -4.24 -10.37 3.23
N GLN A 41 -4.23 -10.43 4.57
CA GLN A 41 -3.47 -9.47 5.36
C GLN A 41 -2.01 -9.42 4.95
N GLU A 42 -1.42 -10.57 4.63
CA GLU A 42 -0.03 -10.67 4.23
C GLU A 42 0.25 -9.94 2.92
N ASP A 43 -0.70 -9.95 2.00
CA ASP A 43 -0.57 -9.25 0.72
C ASP A 43 -0.49 -7.74 0.95
N LEU A 44 -1.32 -7.21 1.85
CA LEU A 44 -1.29 -5.81 2.21
C LEU A 44 0.01 -5.45 2.93
N ASN A 45 0.45 -6.30 3.85
CA ASN A 45 1.69 -6.06 4.59
C ASN A 45 2.90 -6.04 3.65
N LEU A 46 2.94 -6.95 2.68
CA LEU A 46 4.00 -6.97 1.67
C LEU A 46 3.96 -5.70 0.82
N ALA A 47 2.76 -5.29 0.41
CA ALA A 47 2.60 -4.10 -0.40
C ALA A 47 3.08 -2.85 0.34
N LEU A 48 2.71 -2.69 1.61
CA LEU A 48 3.14 -1.56 2.42
C LEU A 48 4.65 -1.54 2.62
N ARG A 49 5.23 -2.70 2.86
CA ARG A 49 6.67 -2.83 3.04
C ARG A 49 7.42 -2.48 1.77
N GLN A 50 6.96 -3.02 0.65
CA GLN A 50 7.56 -2.74 -0.65
C GLN A 50 7.42 -1.27 -1.02
N MET A 51 6.26 -0.68 -0.77
CA MET A 51 6.03 0.75 -0.97
C MET A 51 7.06 1.57 -0.20
N HIS A 52 7.28 1.23 1.06
CA HIS A 52 8.25 1.94 1.89
C HIS A 52 9.66 1.86 1.32
N VAL A 53 10.09 0.67 0.88
CA VAL A 53 11.40 0.47 0.25
C VAL A 53 11.50 1.28 -1.04
N GLN A 54 10.49 1.23 -1.89
CA GLN A 54 10.51 1.93 -3.17
C GLN A 54 10.51 3.45 -3.01
N LEU A 55 9.76 3.96 -2.03
CA LEU A 55 9.79 5.40 -1.75
C LEU A 55 11.16 5.84 -1.25
N GLY A 56 11.81 5.04 -0.42
CA GLY A 56 13.17 5.31 0.04
C GLY A 56 14.16 5.37 -1.11
N GLN A 57 14.07 4.41 -2.02
CA GLN A 57 14.93 4.39 -3.21
C GLN A 57 14.66 5.59 -4.12
N ALA A 58 13.40 5.95 -4.29
CA ALA A 58 13.04 7.10 -5.13
C ALA A 58 13.60 8.41 -4.56
N VAL A 59 13.54 8.57 -3.24
CA VAL A 59 14.13 9.75 -2.58
C VAL A 59 15.64 9.80 -2.82
N ALA A 60 16.30 8.65 -2.76
CA ALA A 60 17.74 8.54 -3.01
C ALA A 60 18.11 8.66 -4.48
N GLY A 61 17.13 8.65 -5.38
CA GLY A 61 17.38 8.75 -6.82
C GLY A 61 17.76 7.44 -7.47
N THR A 62 17.48 6.32 -6.83
CA THR A 62 17.80 4.98 -7.34
C THR A 62 16.50 4.22 -7.65
N GLY A 63 16.61 3.16 -8.44
CA GLY A 63 15.47 2.34 -8.80
C GLY A 63 14.56 2.99 -9.83
N GLU A 64 13.47 2.31 -10.16
CA GLU A 64 12.53 2.75 -11.19
C GLU A 64 11.34 3.52 -10.63
N ALA A 65 11.09 3.44 -9.34
CA ALA A 65 9.90 4.02 -8.72
C ALA A 65 9.81 5.53 -8.98
N ARG A 66 10.93 6.22 -8.96
CA ARG A 66 10.94 7.67 -9.19
C ARG A 66 10.35 8.04 -10.55
N ARG A 67 10.67 7.27 -11.58
CA ARG A 67 10.14 7.49 -12.92
C ARG A 67 8.62 7.36 -12.93
N TYR A 68 8.09 6.33 -12.24
CA TYR A 68 6.65 6.13 -12.15
C TYR A 68 5.97 7.22 -11.34
N LEU A 69 6.60 7.66 -10.25
CA LEU A 69 6.07 8.77 -9.46
C LEU A 69 6.03 10.06 -10.27
N ASP A 70 7.06 10.32 -11.06
CA ASP A 70 7.07 11.49 -11.95
C ASP A 70 5.93 11.40 -12.97
N GLN A 71 5.68 10.22 -13.50
CA GLN A 71 4.57 9.98 -14.43
C GLN A 71 3.21 10.27 -13.78
N LEU A 72 3.08 9.94 -12.48
CA LEU A 72 1.85 10.21 -11.73
C LEU A 72 1.76 11.68 -11.28
N GLY A 73 2.81 12.45 -11.43
CA GLY A 73 2.84 13.83 -10.96
C GLY A 73 3.06 13.95 -9.45
N LEU A 74 3.65 12.93 -8.83
CA LEU A 74 3.84 12.88 -7.38
C LEU A 74 5.32 13.04 -7.02
N SER A 75 5.56 13.66 -5.86
CA SER A 75 6.91 13.84 -5.32
C SER A 75 7.26 12.71 -4.36
N ALA A 76 8.40 12.04 -4.62
CA ALA A 76 8.90 10.99 -3.74
C ALA A 76 9.15 11.52 -2.33
N GLN A 77 9.70 12.72 -2.23
CA GLN A 77 9.98 13.34 -0.94
C GLN A 77 8.70 13.59 -0.15
N ASP A 78 7.66 14.08 -0.81
CA ASP A 78 6.38 14.33 -0.15
C ASP A 78 5.75 13.04 0.35
N LEU A 79 5.75 11.99 -0.49
CA LEU A 79 5.20 10.70 -0.12
C LEU A 79 5.97 10.07 1.04
N ALA A 80 7.29 10.20 1.04
CA ALA A 80 8.12 9.65 2.10
C ALA A 80 7.89 10.32 3.46
N ARG A 81 7.38 11.56 3.45
CA ARG A 81 7.05 12.29 4.69
C ARG A 81 5.67 11.98 5.20
N MET A 82 4.82 11.41 4.37
CA MET A 82 3.47 11.04 4.77
C MET A 82 3.48 9.83 5.67
N LYS A 83 2.42 9.66 6.45
CA LYS A 83 2.18 8.39 7.13
C LYS A 83 1.97 7.31 6.06
N PRO A 84 2.39 6.06 6.31
CA PRO A 84 2.23 5.00 5.30
C PRO A 84 0.83 4.86 4.74
N GLU A 85 -0.20 4.98 5.58
CA GLU A 85 -1.59 4.90 5.12
C GLU A 85 -1.97 6.08 4.22
N GLU A 86 -1.45 7.26 4.49
CA GLU A 86 -1.68 8.44 3.64
C GLU A 86 -0.99 8.28 2.30
N ALA A 87 0.25 7.76 2.29
CA ALA A 87 0.98 7.50 1.07
C ALA A 87 0.26 6.44 0.23
N LEU A 88 -0.25 5.39 0.87
CA LEU A 88 -1.00 4.35 0.18
C LEU A 88 -2.25 4.92 -0.49
N GLU A 89 -3.02 5.73 0.23
CA GLU A 89 -4.22 6.37 -0.33
C GLU A 89 -3.89 7.27 -1.50
N THR A 90 -2.84 8.08 -1.36
CA THR A 90 -2.42 9.00 -2.41
C THR A 90 -2.01 8.24 -3.66
N LEU A 91 -1.24 7.17 -3.51
CA LEU A 91 -0.79 6.35 -4.62
C LEU A 91 -1.97 5.60 -5.26
N ALA A 92 -2.85 5.03 -4.46
CA ALA A 92 -4.00 4.32 -4.98
C ALA A 92 -4.91 5.23 -5.80
N ASP A 93 -5.15 6.45 -5.32
CA ASP A 93 -5.95 7.44 -6.04
C ASP A 93 -5.30 7.82 -7.38
N ALA A 94 -4.00 8.08 -7.36
CA ALA A 94 -3.27 8.45 -8.58
C ALA A 94 -3.25 7.31 -9.59
N ILE A 95 -3.02 6.08 -9.14
CA ILE A 95 -3.02 4.90 -10.00
C ILE A 95 -4.40 4.69 -10.61
N GLY A 96 -5.45 4.86 -9.81
CA GLY A 96 -6.82 4.71 -10.29
C GLY A 96 -7.20 5.66 -11.43
N LYS A 97 -6.48 6.77 -11.55
CA LYS A 97 -6.72 7.75 -12.62
C LYS A 97 -5.97 7.47 -13.90
N LEU A 98 -5.09 6.47 -13.92
CA LEU A 98 -4.36 6.12 -15.13
C LEU A 98 -5.31 5.58 -16.21
N PRO A 99 -5.03 5.85 -17.49
CA PRO A 99 -6.01 5.56 -18.55
C PRO A 99 -6.11 4.10 -18.95
N THR A 100 -5.08 3.27 -18.71
CA THR A 100 -5.10 1.88 -19.15
C THR A 100 -4.80 0.93 -18.00
N VAL A 101 -5.32 -0.30 -18.13
CA VAL A 101 -5.03 -1.37 -17.18
C VAL A 101 -3.54 -1.71 -17.17
N ALA A 102 -2.89 -1.66 -18.33
CA ALA A 102 -1.47 -1.94 -18.43
C ALA A 102 -0.63 -0.93 -17.64
N GLU A 103 -0.96 0.34 -17.73
CA GLU A 103 -0.25 1.38 -16.97
C GLU A 103 -0.48 1.21 -15.47
N LYS A 104 -1.73 0.95 -15.06
CA LYS A 104 -2.05 0.70 -13.65
C LYS A 104 -1.26 -0.49 -13.11
N ALA A 105 -1.18 -1.57 -13.88
CA ALA A 105 -0.46 -2.77 -13.47
C ALA A 105 1.04 -2.51 -13.34
N ALA A 106 1.63 -1.81 -14.31
CA ALA A 106 3.07 -1.53 -14.31
C ALA A 106 3.46 -0.67 -13.10
N VAL A 107 2.72 0.39 -12.83
CA VAL A 107 2.99 1.28 -11.71
C VAL A 107 2.77 0.56 -10.39
N SER A 108 1.66 -0.15 -10.26
CA SER A 108 1.34 -0.89 -9.03
C SER A 108 2.40 -1.93 -8.71
N GLN A 109 2.86 -2.67 -9.70
CA GLN A 109 3.88 -3.68 -9.47
C GLN A 109 5.21 -3.07 -9.07
N SER A 110 5.58 -1.94 -9.66
CA SER A 110 6.81 -1.24 -9.29
C SER A 110 6.77 -0.76 -7.84
N LEU A 111 5.64 -0.23 -7.39
CA LEU A 111 5.53 0.37 -6.07
C LEU A 111 5.20 -0.63 -4.96
N PHE A 112 4.41 -1.64 -5.27
CA PHE A 112 3.88 -2.57 -4.27
C PHE A 112 4.38 -4.00 -4.43
N GLY A 113 5.08 -4.31 -5.52
CA GLY A 113 5.61 -5.64 -5.76
C GLY A 113 4.52 -6.69 -5.95
N ARG A 114 4.77 -7.88 -5.42
CA ARG A 114 3.85 -9.02 -5.60
C ARG A 114 2.47 -8.77 -5.00
N GLY A 115 2.41 -8.01 -3.93
CA GLY A 115 1.14 -7.71 -3.27
C GLY A 115 0.18 -6.92 -4.15
N ALA A 116 0.71 -6.18 -5.13
CA ALA A 116 -0.11 -5.34 -6.01
C ALA A 116 -1.14 -6.15 -6.78
N LYS A 117 -0.80 -7.34 -7.22
CA LYS A 117 -1.70 -8.18 -7.99
C LYS A 117 -2.91 -8.60 -7.17
N LYS A 118 -2.69 -8.95 -5.91
CA LYS A 118 -3.75 -9.34 -5.00
C LYS A 118 -4.59 -8.16 -4.53
N LEU A 119 -3.98 -7.00 -4.45
CA LEU A 119 -4.65 -5.77 -4.03
C LEU A 119 -5.22 -4.99 -5.22
N GLY A 120 -5.21 -5.56 -6.42
CA GLY A 120 -5.60 -4.86 -7.64
C GLY A 120 -6.97 -4.20 -7.56
N VAL A 121 -7.95 -4.88 -6.99
CA VAL A 121 -9.29 -4.31 -6.85
C VAL A 121 -9.27 -3.09 -5.94
N LEU A 122 -8.59 -3.19 -4.79
CA LEU A 122 -8.48 -2.10 -3.84
C LEU A 122 -7.78 -0.89 -4.47
N LEU A 123 -6.65 -1.14 -5.15
CA LEU A 123 -5.87 -0.08 -5.80
C LEU A 123 -6.63 0.53 -6.98
N ASP A 124 -7.38 -0.28 -7.71
CA ASP A 124 -8.15 0.19 -8.85
C ASP A 124 -9.31 1.09 -8.42
N GLN A 125 -9.88 0.85 -7.24
CA GLN A 125 -10.91 1.71 -6.68
C GLN A 125 -10.36 3.02 -6.15
N GLY A 126 -9.03 3.11 -5.97
CA GLY A 126 -8.39 4.29 -5.44
C GLY A 126 -8.69 4.51 -3.96
N ALA A 127 -8.58 5.77 -3.53
CA ALA A 127 -8.82 6.11 -2.13
C ALA A 127 -10.24 5.78 -1.66
N ASP A 128 -11.20 5.80 -2.56
CA ASP A 128 -12.59 5.49 -2.25
C ASP A 128 -12.78 4.01 -1.88
N GLY A 129 -11.90 3.14 -2.32
CA GLY A 129 -11.93 1.73 -2.00
C GLY A 129 -11.39 1.40 -0.63
N MET A 130 -10.75 2.34 -0.02
CA MET A 130 -10.17 2.21 1.31
C MET A 130 -11.03 2.88 2.35
#